data_a8a6ed57c0a15f0f5c0bdab7c937224f
#
_entry.id   a8a6ed57c0a15f0f5c0bdab7c937224f
#
_cell.length_a   1.000
_cell.length_b   1.000
_cell.length_c   1.000
_cell.angle_alpha   90.00
_cell.angle_beta   90.00
_cell.angle_gamma   90.00
#
_symmetry.space_group_name_H-M   'P 1'
#
loop_
_entity.id
_entity.type
_entity.pdbx_description
1 polymer ?
#
loop_
_entity_poly.entity_id
_entity_poly.type
_entity_poly.pdbx_seq_one_letter_code
_entity_poly.pdbx_strand_id
1 'polypeptide(L)'
;MALKNLEHIGIAVKSLQISDPLFEALIGCPPYKRESVVSENVITSFFQSGETKVELLEATSPESAIAKFIEKRGEGIHHIAFAVDDIKAEMQRLKQSGFTLLNSEPKKGADNKLVCFLHPKSTNG
;
A
#
# COMPACT_ATOMS: atom_id res chain seq x y z
N MET A 1 -6.26 -14.33 -16.60
CA MET A 1 -6.39 -14.21 -15.14
C MET A 1 -6.63 -12.76 -14.75
N ALA A 2 -7.58 -12.56 -13.85
CA ALA A 2 -7.94 -11.22 -13.40
C ALA A 2 -6.79 -10.52 -12.66
N LEU A 3 -6.19 -11.19 -11.68
CA LEU A 3 -5.07 -10.69 -10.91
C LEU A 3 -3.82 -11.48 -11.24
N LYS A 4 -2.66 -10.82 -11.19
CA LYS A 4 -1.39 -11.48 -11.50
C LYS A 4 -0.75 -12.05 -10.24
N ASN A 5 -0.23 -11.19 -9.41
CA ASN A 5 0.50 -11.60 -8.21
C ASN A 5 0.34 -10.54 -7.14
N LEU A 6 0.71 -10.89 -5.93
CA LEU A 6 0.79 -9.93 -4.83
C LEU A 6 1.94 -8.98 -5.12
N GLU A 7 1.64 -7.72 -5.38
CA GLU A 7 2.64 -6.72 -5.75
C GLU A 7 3.36 -6.19 -4.51
N HIS A 8 2.60 -5.84 -3.46
CA HIS A 8 3.21 -5.41 -2.22
C HIS A 8 2.29 -5.58 -1.02
N ILE A 9 2.90 -5.50 0.15
CA ILE A 9 2.23 -5.42 1.44
C ILE A 9 2.60 -4.07 2.04
N GLY A 10 1.61 -3.26 2.40
CA GLY A 10 1.81 -1.96 3.03
C GLY A 10 1.65 -2.07 4.53
N ILE A 11 2.66 -1.63 5.26
CA ILE A 11 2.70 -1.68 6.73
C ILE A 11 2.78 -0.26 7.28
N ALA A 12 1.82 0.10 8.12
CA ALA A 12 1.80 1.40 8.78
C ALA A 12 2.77 1.39 9.95
N VAL A 13 3.71 2.33 9.96
CA VAL A 13 4.70 2.46 11.04
C VAL A 13 4.74 3.89 11.55
N LYS A 14 5.08 4.05 12.82
CA LYS A 14 5.19 5.37 13.44
C LYS A 14 6.43 6.13 12.97
N SER A 15 7.52 5.40 12.72
CA SER A 15 8.81 6.02 12.38
C SER A 15 9.63 5.11 11.49
N LEU A 16 10.00 5.59 10.31
CA LEU A 16 10.92 4.87 9.42
C LEU A 16 12.31 4.81 10.01
N GLN A 17 12.72 5.83 10.79
CA GLN A 17 14.02 5.81 11.43
C GLN A 17 14.19 4.61 12.36
N ILE A 18 13.10 4.20 13.01
CA ILE A 18 13.09 3.03 13.89
C ILE A 18 12.80 1.75 13.10
N SER A 19 11.86 1.81 12.19
CA SER A 19 11.35 0.60 11.51
C SER A 19 12.23 0.11 10.38
N ASP A 20 12.93 1.00 9.66
CA ASP A 20 13.82 0.56 8.58
C ASP A 20 14.93 -0.37 9.08
N PRO A 21 15.68 -0.05 10.17
CA PRO A 21 16.67 -1.00 10.68
C PRO A 21 16.07 -2.32 11.15
N LEU A 22 14.86 -2.29 11.71
CA LEU A 22 14.18 -3.49 12.15
C LEU A 22 13.87 -4.42 10.97
N PHE A 23 13.31 -3.86 9.89
CA PHE A 23 12.96 -4.64 8.72
C PHE A 23 14.17 -5.02 7.88
N GLU A 24 15.22 -4.20 7.89
CA GLU A 24 16.50 -4.59 7.29
C GLU A 24 17.06 -5.85 7.96
N ALA A 25 17.03 -5.90 9.29
CA ALA A 25 17.48 -7.08 10.03
C ALA A 25 16.59 -8.30 9.75
N LEU A 26 15.27 -8.09 9.66
CA LEU A 26 14.32 -9.16 9.42
C LEU A 26 14.46 -9.73 8.01
N ILE A 27 14.49 -8.87 7.00
CA ILE A 27 14.52 -9.27 5.59
C ILE A 27 15.91 -9.65 5.13
N GLY A 28 16.94 -9.05 5.72
CA GLY A 28 18.34 -9.34 5.40
C GLY A 28 18.96 -8.40 4.38
N CYS A 29 18.26 -7.33 4.01
CA CYS A 29 18.78 -6.30 3.09
C CYS A 29 18.17 -4.95 3.43
N PRO A 30 18.89 -3.84 3.12
CA PRO A 30 18.35 -2.51 3.36
C PRO A 30 17.21 -2.16 2.39
N PRO A 31 16.41 -1.13 2.70
CA PRO A 31 15.45 -0.64 1.73
C PRO A 31 16.19 -0.13 0.49
N TYR A 32 15.62 -0.35 -0.69
CA TYR A 32 16.29 0.09 -1.91
C TYR A 32 15.93 1.53 -2.29
N LYS A 33 14.87 2.10 -1.72
CA LYS A 33 14.54 3.51 -1.89
C LYS A 33 13.52 3.97 -0.86
N ARG A 34 13.38 5.28 -0.73
CA ARG A 34 12.27 5.96 -0.06
C ARG A 34 11.62 6.91 -1.04
N GLU A 35 10.33 7.09 -0.91
CA GLU A 35 9.57 8.00 -1.77
C GLU A 35 8.53 8.74 -0.94
N SER A 36 8.47 10.07 -1.12
CA SER A 36 7.42 10.88 -0.52
C SER A 36 6.23 10.91 -1.47
N VAL A 37 5.07 10.46 -1.01
CA VAL A 37 3.82 10.51 -1.77
C VAL A 37 2.98 11.63 -1.19
N VAL A 38 3.14 12.83 -1.73
CA VAL A 38 2.54 14.05 -1.19
C VAL A 38 1.02 13.97 -1.15
N SER A 39 0.41 13.41 -2.19
CA SER A 39 -1.04 13.28 -2.28
C SER A 39 -1.65 12.42 -1.17
N GLU A 40 -0.86 11.51 -0.59
CA GLU A 40 -1.31 10.63 0.49
C GLU A 40 -0.75 11.04 1.86
N ASN A 41 0.08 12.07 1.90
CA ASN A 41 0.77 12.53 3.12
C ASN A 41 1.53 11.38 3.80
N VAL A 42 2.34 10.66 3.02
CA VAL A 42 3.18 9.57 3.53
C VAL A 42 4.56 9.61 2.92
N ILE A 43 5.52 9.03 3.66
CA ILE A 43 6.81 8.63 3.12
C ILE A 43 6.83 7.11 3.13
N THR A 44 7.19 6.51 2.01
CA THR A 44 7.22 5.06 1.84
C THR A 44 8.66 4.58 1.72
N SER A 45 9.00 3.56 2.48
CA SER A 45 10.28 2.87 2.40
C SER A 45 10.05 1.51 1.75
N PHE A 46 10.85 1.17 0.73
CA PHE A 46 10.63 -0.01 -0.10
C PHE A 46 11.68 -1.09 0.16
N PHE A 47 11.20 -2.29 0.51
CA PHE A 47 12.04 -3.49 0.62
C PHE A 47 11.60 -4.48 -0.45
N GLN A 48 12.55 -5.21 -1.04
CA GLN A 48 12.25 -6.25 -2.00
C GLN A 48 12.33 -7.62 -1.33
N SER A 49 11.29 -8.42 -1.49
CA SER A 49 11.25 -9.80 -0.99
C SER A 49 10.75 -10.69 -2.13
N GLY A 50 11.68 -11.27 -2.88
CA GLY A 50 11.33 -12.01 -4.09
C GLY A 50 10.62 -11.08 -5.09
N GLU A 51 9.44 -11.46 -5.54
CA GLU A 51 8.64 -10.64 -6.45
C GLU A 51 7.71 -9.65 -5.73
N THR A 52 7.60 -9.76 -4.41
CA THR A 52 6.70 -8.93 -3.61
C THR A 52 7.51 -7.88 -2.86
N LYS A 53 6.99 -6.66 -2.80
CA LYS A 53 7.61 -5.60 -2.02
C LYS A 53 6.98 -5.54 -0.64
N VAL A 54 7.79 -5.17 0.35
CA VAL A 54 7.29 -4.75 1.66
C VAL A 54 7.48 -3.24 1.72
N GLU A 55 6.40 -2.52 1.92
CA GLU A 55 6.42 -1.06 1.95
C GLU A 55 6.05 -0.57 3.34
N LEU A 56 6.96 0.16 3.96
CA LEU A 56 6.71 0.78 5.26
C LEU A 56 6.23 2.20 5.03
N LEU A 57 5.12 2.56 5.66
CA LEU A 57 4.42 3.82 5.44
C LEU A 57 4.43 4.64 6.70
N GLU A 58 5.08 5.82 6.65
CA GLU A 58 5.08 6.78 7.76
C GLU A 58 4.27 8.00 7.35
N ALA A 59 3.30 8.40 8.18
CA ALA A 59 2.50 9.59 7.92
C ALA A 59 3.34 10.86 8.05
N THR A 60 3.12 11.81 7.15
CA THR A 60 3.77 13.12 7.21
C THR A 60 2.87 14.19 7.84
N SER A 61 1.58 13.88 8.06
CA SER A 61 0.65 14.78 8.71
C SER A 61 -0.47 14.01 9.40
N PRO A 62 -1.17 14.63 10.36
CA PRO A 62 -2.31 13.98 11.04
C PRO A 62 -3.48 13.64 10.12
N GLU A 63 -3.58 14.31 8.96
CA GLU A 63 -4.64 14.04 7.98
C GLU A 63 -4.39 12.79 7.15
N SER A 64 -3.20 12.24 7.19
CA SER A 64 -2.86 11.03 6.46
C SER A 64 -3.75 9.85 6.91
N ALA A 65 -4.18 9.04 5.95
CA ALA A 65 -4.90 7.81 6.25
C ALA A 65 -4.08 6.88 7.14
N ILE A 66 -2.75 6.91 6.98
CA ILE A 66 -1.84 6.12 7.81
C ILE A 66 -1.85 6.61 9.25
N ALA A 67 -1.83 7.93 9.48
CA ALA A 67 -1.91 8.47 10.82
C ALA A 67 -3.21 8.06 11.51
N LYS A 68 -4.32 8.13 10.80
CA LYS A 68 -5.64 7.75 11.32
C LYS A 68 -5.72 6.25 11.61
N PHE A 69 -5.12 5.44 10.75
CA PHE A 69 -5.06 4.00 10.95
C PHE A 69 -4.30 3.65 12.22
N ILE A 70 -3.12 4.24 12.42
CA ILE A 70 -2.29 3.98 13.61
C ILE A 70 -3.01 4.44 14.88
N GLU A 71 -3.71 5.57 14.82
CA GLU A 71 -4.48 6.07 15.96
C GLU A 71 -5.55 5.07 16.40
N LYS A 72 -6.23 4.44 15.44
CA LYS A 72 -7.31 3.49 15.74
C LYS A 72 -6.83 2.08 16.03
N ARG A 73 -5.81 1.61 15.33
CA ARG A 73 -5.41 0.20 15.36
C ARG A 73 -3.96 -0.04 15.76
N GLY A 74 -3.15 1.02 15.87
CA GLY A 74 -1.71 0.87 16.11
C GLY A 74 -0.96 0.54 14.83
N GLU A 75 0.32 0.24 14.95
CA GLU A 75 1.15 -0.16 13.82
C GLU A 75 0.77 -1.54 13.32
N GLY A 76 0.93 -1.80 12.05
CA GLY A 76 0.67 -3.11 11.47
C GLY A 76 0.32 -3.05 9.99
N ILE A 77 -0.06 -4.19 9.44
CA ILE A 77 -0.43 -4.29 8.03
C ILE A 77 -1.66 -3.41 7.76
N HIS A 78 -1.49 -2.48 6.82
CA HIS A 78 -2.55 -1.56 6.42
C HIS A 78 -3.28 -2.05 5.18
N HIS A 79 -2.53 -2.55 4.19
CA HIS A 79 -3.13 -3.03 2.95
C HIS A 79 -2.24 -4.02 2.23
N ILE A 80 -2.85 -4.76 1.32
CA ILE A 80 -2.14 -5.57 0.34
C ILE A 80 -2.55 -5.08 -1.05
N ALA A 81 -1.66 -5.22 -2.01
CA ALA A 81 -1.91 -4.79 -3.38
C ALA A 81 -1.60 -5.91 -4.36
N PHE A 82 -2.50 -6.10 -5.30
CA PHE A 82 -2.32 -7.08 -6.37
C PHE A 82 -1.97 -6.38 -7.68
N ALA A 83 -1.04 -6.94 -8.42
CA ALA A 83 -0.71 -6.46 -9.74
C ALA A 83 -1.77 -6.90 -10.75
N VAL A 84 -2.06 -6.03 -11.71
CA VAL A 84 -3.01 -6.32 -12.79
C VAL A 84 -2.40 -5.86 -14.12
N ASP A 85 -2.87 -6.43 -15.22
CA ASP A 85 -2.42 -6.00 -16.55
C ASP A 85 -3.16 -4.74 -17.03
N ASP A 86 -4.46 -4.67 -16.76
CA ASP A 86 -5.32 -3.57 -17.21
C ASP A 86 -6.19 -3.14 -16.04
N ILE A 87 -5.80 -2.06 -15.37
CA ILE A 87 -6.48 -1.62 -14.17
C ILE A 87 -7.93 -1.19 -14.44
N LYS A 88 -8.21 -0.57 -15.58
CA LYS A 88 -9.58 -0.14 -15.88
C LYS A 88 -10.51 -1.33 -16.09
N ALA A 89 -10.03 -2.34 -16.80
CA ALA A 89 -10.79 -3.57 -17.01
C ALA A 89 -11.04 -4.30 -15.69
N GLU A 90 -10.03 -4.34 -14.82
CA GLU A 90 -10.17 -4.97 -13.51
C GLU A 90 -11.12 -4.20 -12.59
N MET A 91 -11.07 -2.89 -12.61
CA MET A 91 -12.01 -2.07 -11.85
C MET A 91 -13.45 -2.36 -12.27
N GLN A 92 -13.69 -2.47 -13.58
CA GLN A 92 -15.03 -2.78 -14.10
C GLN A 92 -15.47 -4.17 -13.69
N ARG A 93 -14.58 -5.17 -13.83
CA ARG A 93 -14.88 -6.55 -13.44
C ARG A 93 -15.24 -6.66 -11.96
N LEU A 94 -14.46 -6.00 -11.10
CA LEU A 94 -14.68 -6.04 -9.66
C LEU A 94 -15.97 -5.34 -9.28
N LYS A 95 -16.27 -4.22 -9.91
CA LYS A 95 -17.53 -3.50 -9.68
C LYS A 95 -18.73 -4.38 -10.06
N GLN A 96 -18.64 -5.06 -11.20
CA GLN A 96 -19.70 -5.98 -11.64
C GLN A 96 -19.83 -7.19 -10.70
N SER A 97 -18.76 -7.57 -10.03
CA SER A 97 -18.76 -8.67 -9.05
C SER A 97 -19.23 -8.24 -7.66
N GLY A 98 -19.61 -6.99 -7.48
CA GLY A 98 -20.18 -6.50 -6.23
C GLY A 98 -19.22 -5.82 -5.28
N PHE A 99 -17.96 -5.62 -5.69
CA PHE A 99 -17.00 -4.90 -4.85
C PHE A 99 -17.24 -3.40 -4.92
N THR A 100 -17.02 -2.72 -3.79
CA THR A 100 -17.11 -1.26 -3.72
C THR A 100 -15.72 -0.67 -3.93
N LEU A 101 -15.58 0.14 -4.98
CA LEU A 101 -14.33 0.81 -5.29
C LEU A 101 -14.31 2.18 -4.62
N LEU A 102 -13.17 2.53 -4.02
CA LEU A 102 -12.99 3.86 -3.42
C LEU A 102 -12.68 4.93 -4.45
N ASN A 103 -12.25 4.53 -5.63
CA ASN A 103 -11.87 5.46 -6.71
C ASN A 103 -12.72 5.16 -7.94
N SER A 104 -13.27 6.18 -8.58
CA SER A 104 -14.00 6.02 -9.85
C SER A 104 -13.05 5.87 -11.03
N GLU A 105 -11.82 6.38 -10.89
CA GLU A 105 -10.76 6.31 -11.89
C GLU A 105 -9.47 5.86 -11.23
N PRO A 106 -8.55 5.23 -11.97
CA PRO A 106 -7.23 4.93 -11.42
C PRO A 106 -6.52 6.23 -11.00
N LYS A 107 -5.79 6.19 -9.90
CA LYS A 107 -5.00 7.33 -9.45
C LYS A 107 -3.54 6.96 -9.36
N LYS A 108 -2.66 7.96 -9.38
CA LYS A 108 -1.23 7.72 -9.21
C LYS A 108 -0.92 7.43 -7.74
N GLY A 109 -0.22 6.33 -7.52
CA GLY A 109 0.31 5.98 -6.21
C GLY A 109 1.83 6.05 -6.21
N ALA A 110 2.44 5.40 -5.22
CA ALA A 110 3.89 5.29 -5.12
C ALA A 110 4.47 4.52 -6.32
N ASP A 111 5.76 4.73 -6.57
CA ASP A 111 6.51 3.98 -7.59
C ASP A 111 5.96 4.19 -9.00
N ASN A 112 5.36 5.35 -9.25
CA ASN A 112 4.79 5.72 -10.55
C ASN A 112 3.74 4.73 -11.06
N LYS A 113 3.05 4.04 -10.15
CA LYS A 113 2.02 3.07 -10.49
C LYS A 113 0.63 3.71 -10.50
N LEU A 114 -0.27 3.15 -11.30
CA LEU A 114 -1.69 3.47 -11.22
C LEU A 114 -2.36 2.49 -10.27
N VAL A 115 -3.16 3.01 -9.35
CA VAL A 115 -3.78 2.21 -8.30
C VAL A 115 -5.27 2.53 -8.15
N CYS A 116 -5.99 1.58 -7.59
CA CYS A 116 -7.37 1.75 -7.16
C CYS A 116 -7.55 0.96 -5.88
N PHE A 117 -8.29 1.52 -4.92
CA PHE A 117 -8.57 0.84 -3.66
C PHE A 117 -9.98 0.29 -3.63
N LEU A 118 -10.13 -0.90 -3.06
CA LEU A 118 -11.43 -1.46 -2.71
C LEU A 118 -11.79 -1.07 -1.29
N HIS A 119 -13.08 -0.87 -1.04
CA HIS A 119 -13.55 -0.56 0.30
C HIS A 119 -13.32 -1.78 1.22
N PRO A 120 -12.74 -1.59 2.41
CA PRO A 120 -12.41 -2.73 3.29
C PRO A 120 -13.63 -3.57 3.68
N LYS A 121 -14.83 -3.00 3.71
CA LYS A 121 -16.05 -3.78 3.99
C LYS A 121 -16.35 -4.83 2.94
N SER A 122 -15.87 -4.65 1.70
CA SER A 122 -16.06 -5.65 0.64
C SER A 122 -15.03 -6.76 0.67
N THR A 123 -14.00 -6.65 1.49
CA THR A 123 -12.84 -7.56 1.48
C THR A 123 -12.46 -8.08 2.87
N ASN A 124 -13.37 -8.01 3.82
CA ASN A 124 -13.13 -8.47 5.21
C ASN A 124 -12.00 -7.68 5.91
N GLY A 125 -11.89 -6.42 5.58
CA GLY A 125 -10.85 -5.58 6.17
C GLY A 125 -9.67 -5.35 5.27
#